data_758c7a02246c208c4c0b9ae9d49e39f3
#
_entry.id   758c7a02246c208c4c0b9ae9d49e39f3
#
_cell.length_a   1.000
_cell.length_b   1.000
_cell.length_c   1.000
_cell.angle_alpha   90.00
_cell.angle_beta   90.00
_cell.angle_gamma   90.00
#
_symmetry.space_group_name_H-M   'P 1'
#
loop_
_entity.id
_entity.type
_entity.pdbx_description
1 polymer ?
#
loop_
_entity_poly.entity_id
_entity_poly.type
_entity_poly.pdbx_seq_one_letter_code
_entity_poly.pdbx_strand_id
1 'polypeptide(L)'
;MKFALGVGLLLLASMAVIAVENGQVMYVGGTVSGVNEGVLGKLDFVSETSLIFTETDGSKLAIPFAKMESYEYSNEVAHHLGVLPAIGVGLVKKRQRKHFFRISFRDEKNVLQVAIFEVPKHMPQTLLAVLQLRAPQGCKQPNLRCVKVG
;
A
#
# COMPACT_ATOMS: atom_id res chain seq x y z
N MET A 1 43.92 6.13 50.12
CA MET A 1 43.24 6.96 49.12
C MET A 1 43.06 6.11 47.88
N LYS A 2 41.87 5.62 47.67
CA LYS A 2 41.53 4.85 46.46
C LYS A 2 40.28 5.48 45.84
N PHE A 3 40.46 6.29 44.84
CA PHE A 3 39.39 6.82 44.04
C PHE A 3 38.92 5.72 43.09
N ALA A 4 37.77 5.14 43.36
CA ALA A 4 37.10 4.27 42.43
C ALA A 4 36.35 5.17 41.44
N LEU A 5 36.92 5.33 40.24
CA LEU A 5 36.18 5.90 39.09
C LEU A 5 35.16 4.88 38.65
N GLY A 6 33.92 5.12 39.07
CA GLY A 6 32.75 4.46 38.49
C GLY A 6 32.51 5.00 37.10
N VAL A 7 33.01 4.32 36.10
CA VAL A 7 32.61 4.56 34.70
C VAL A 7 31.19 4.07 34.55
N GLY A 8 30.26 4.99 34.73
CA GLY A 8 28.86 4.78 34.34
C GLY A 8 28.78 4.64 32.83
N LEU A 9 28.76 3.41 32.38
CA LEU A 9 28.47 3.07 31.01
C LEU A 9 26.99 3.44 30.76
N LEU A 10 26.78 4.68 30.31
CA LEU A 10 25.49 5.13 29.80
C LEU A 10 25.23 4.35 28.50
N LEU A 11 24.61 3.21 28.63
CA LEU A 11 23.96 2.53 27.52
C LEU A 11 22.84 3.46 27.01
N LEU A 12 23.21 4.33 26.07
CA LEU A 12 22.27 4.95 25.17
C LEU A 12 21.64 3.80 24.40
N ALA A 13 20.57 3.23 24.96
CA ALA A 13 19.61 2.48 24.20
C ALA A 13 19.07 3.45 23.16
N SER A 14 19.72 3.48 22.01
CA SER A 14 19.15 4.04 20.80
C SER A 14 17.87 3.25 20.58
N MET A 15 16.78 3.75 21.13
CA MET A 15 15.49 3.37 20.63
C MET A 15 15.53 3.79 19.17
N ALA A 16 15.82 2.84 18.31
CA ALA A 16 15.45 2.93 16.93
C ALA A 16 13.96 3.20 16.99
N VAL A 17 13.57 4.45 16.94
CA VAL A 17 12.25 4.87 16.53
C VAL A 17 12.18 4.29 15.13
N ILE A 18 11.69 3.06 15.07
CA ILE A 18 11.28 2.45 13.83
C ILE A 18 10.24 3.43 13.34
N ALA A 19 10.64 4.28 12.42
CA ALA A 19 9.74 5.08 11.65
C ALA A 19 8.88 4.06 10.88
N VAL A 20 7.80 3.65 11.52
CA VAL A 20 6.81 2.69 11.04
C VAL A 20 6.15 3.18 9.75
N GLU A 21 6.48 4.39 9.32
CA GLU A 21 5.89 5.06 8.16
C GLU A 21 6.50 4.69 6.82
N ASN A 22 7.70 4.13 6.78
CA ASN A 22 8.37 3.88 5.51
C ASN A 22 7.91 2.56 4.89
N GLY A 23 6.81 2.62 4.15
CA GLY A 23 6.36 1.53 3.30
C GLY A 23 5.27 0.63 3.88
N GLN A 24 4.74 0.92 5.07
CA GLN A 24 3.56 0.20 5.56
C GLN A 24 2.31 0.63 4.81
N VAL A 25 1.54 -0.36 4.41
CA VAL A 25 0.31 -0.24 3.65
C VAL A 25 -0.77 -1.03 4.37
N MET A 26 -2.00 -0.57 4.32
CA MET A 26 -3.14 -1.30 4.86
C MET A 26 -4.03 -1.80 3.70
N TYR A 27 -4.35 -3.09 3.71
CA TYR A 27 -5.40 -3.60 2.84
C TYR A 27 -6.76 -3.18 3.42
N VAL A 28 -7.45 -2.31 2.70
CA VAL A 28 -8.69 -1.70 3.19
C VAL A 28 -9.91 -2.54 2.83
N GLY A 29 -9.79 -3.33 1.77
CA GLY A 29 -10.86 -4.21 1.33
C GLY A 29 -10.76 -4.59 -0.14
N GLY A 30 -11.73 -5.34 -0.60
CA GLY A 30 -11.82 -5.81 -1.98
C GLY A 30 -12.46 -7.18 -2.05
N THR A 31 -12.18 -7.90 -3.14
CA THR A 31 -12.74 -9.23 -3.40
C THR A 31 -11.72 -10.36 -3.26
N VAL A 32 -10.48 -10.02 -2.92
CA VAL A 32 -9.39 -11.00 -2.83
C VAL A 32 -9.63 -11.93 -1.65
N SER A 33 -9.74 -13.23 -1.92
CA SER A 33 -9.89 -14.24 -0.89
C SER A 33 -8.58 -14.41 -0.11
N GLY A 34 -8.70 -14.60 1.21
CA GLY A 34 -7.57 -14.89 2.09
C GLY A 34 -6.83 -13.66 2.61
N VAL A 35 -7.21 -12.45 2.22
CA VAL A 35 -6.71 -11.21 2.80
C VAL A 35 -7.81 -10.53 3.59
N ASN A 36 -7.58 -10.30 4.87
CA ASN A 36 -8.57 -9.66 5.74
C ASN A 36 -8.49 -8.13 5.65
N GLU A 37 -9.64 -7.48 5.74
CA GLU A 37 -9.71 -6.02 5.81
C GLU A 37 -9.00 -5.49 7.06
N GLY A 38 -8.29 -4.37 6.92
CA GLY A 38 -7.53 -3.76 7.98
C GLY A 38 -6.15 -4.36 8.23
N VAL A 39 -5.77 -5.40 7.47
CA VAL A 39 -4.44 -6.01 7.59
C VAL A 39 -3.36 -5.04 7.13
N LEU A 40 -2.34 -4.92 7.97
CA LEU A 40 -1.14 -4.17 7.66
C LEU A 40 -0.10 -5.05 6.96
N GLY A 41 0.65 -4.46 6.08
CA GLY A 41 1.71 -5.13 5.36
C GLY A 41 2.64 -4.18 4.64
N LYS A 42 3.41 -4.71 3.73
CA LYS A 42 4.31 -3.96 2.86
C LYS A 42 3.95 -4.21 1.41
N LEU A 43 3.99 -3.14 0.63
CA LEU A 43 3.80 -3.22 -0.81
C LEU A 43 5.16 -3.13 -1.49
N ASP A 44 5.56 -4.23 -2.12
CA ASP A 44 6.79 -4.33 -2.89
C ASP A 44 6.47 -4.23 -4.39
N PHE A 45 7.08 -3.27 -5.04
CA PHE A 45 6.96 -3.01 -6.48
C PHE A 45 8.34 -3.00 -7.18
N VAL A 46 9.34 -3.59 -6.54
CA VAL A 46 10.67 -3.80 -7.15
C VAL A 46 10.62 -4.92 -8.18
N SER A 47 9.80 -5.95 -7.96
CA SER A 47 9.57 -7.01 -8.94
C SER A 47 9.14 -6.46 -10.29
N GLU A 48 9.70 -6.96 -11.36
CA GLU A 48 9.35 -6.54 -12.73
C GLU A 48 8.02 -7.12 -13.21
N THR A 49 7.56 -8.19 -12.60
CA THR A 49 6.39 -8.95 -13.05
C THR A 49 5.15 -8.76 -12.24
N SER A 50 5.28 -8.41 -10.96
CA SER A 50 4.16 -8.37 -10.03
C SER A 50 4.33 -7.31 -8.96
N LEU A 51 3.21 -6.72 -8.57
CA LEU A 51 3.08 -5.97 -7.33
C LEU A 51 2.81 -6.98 -6.21
N ILE A 52 3.61 -6.95 -5.14
CA ILE A 52 3.52 -7.95 -4.06
C ILE A 52 3.14 -7.24 -2.76
N PHE A 53 2.00 -7.62 -2.21
CA PHE A 53 1.61 -7.23 -0.86
C PHE A 53 1.98 -8.36 0.10
N THR A 54 2.85 -8.07 1.08
CA THR A 54 3.27 -9.01 2.11
C THR A 54 2.66 -8.56 3.43
N GLU A 55 1.79 -9.39 3.99
CA GLU A 55 1.16 -9.18 5.29
C GLU A 55 2.18 -9.30 6.43
N THR A 56 1.83 -8.80 7.61
CA THR A 56 2.70 -8.87 8.79
C THR A 56 3.00 -10.30 9.24
N ASP A 57 2.12 -11.24 8.95
CA ASP A 57 2.30 -12.67 9.23
C ASP A 57 3.15 -13.42 8.18
N GLY A 58 3.56 -12.72 7.11
CA GLY A 58 4.36 -13.25 6.03
C GLY A 58 3.57 -13.77 4.83
N SER A 59 2.24 -13.81 4.90
CA SER A 59 1.38 -14.14 3.76
C SER A 59 1.58 -13.13 2.62
N LYS A 60 1.47 -13.60 1.39
CA LYS A 60 1.72 -12.76 0.21
C LYS A 60 0.57 -12.79 -0.78
N LEU A 61 0.18 -11.62 -1.23
CA LEU A 61 -0.67 -11.43 -2.39
C LEU A 61 0.17 -10.90 -3.53
N ALA A 62 0.31 -11.67 -4.61
CA ALA A 62 0.97 -11.23 -5.83
C ALA A 62 -0.07 -10.80 -6.88
N ILE A 63 0.06 -9.60 -7.38
CA ILE A 63 -0.79 -9.03 -8.42
C ILE A 63 0.07 -8.86 -9.69
N PRO A 64 -0.07 -9.74 -10.69
CA PRO A 64 0.73 -9.64 -11.91
C PRO A 64 0.40 -8.37 -12.69
N PHE A 65 1.40 -7.60 -13.06
CA PHE A 65 1.20 -6.38 -13.85
C PHE A 65 0.49 -6.65 -15.17
N ALA A 66 0.82 -7.76 -15.83
CA ALA A 66 0.20 -8.16 -17.09
C ALA A 66 -1.30 -8.49 -16.97
N LYS A 67 -1.76 -8.83 -15.77
CA LYS A 67 -3.17 -9.15 -15.48
C LYS A 67 -3.96 -8.00 -14.85
N MET A 68 -3.35 -6.84 -14.66
CA MET A 68 -4.05 -5.65 -14.19
C MET A 68 -4.96 -5.10 -15.28
N GLU A 69 -6.24 -4.93 -14.94
CA GLU A 69 -7.22 -4.34 -15.85
C GLU A 69 -7.39 -2.83 -15.62
N SER A 70 -7.28 -2.40 -14.37
CA SER A 70 -7.32 -0.99 -14.02
C SER A 70 -6.68 -0.72 -12.68
N TYR A 71 -6.18 0.50 -12.53
CA TYR A 71 -5.81 1.06 -11.23
C TYR A 71 -6.28 2.49 -11.14
N GLU A 72 -6.70 2.88 -9.95
CA GLU A 72 -7.20 4.21 -9.63
C GLU A 72 -6.56 4.70 -8.35
N TYR A 73 -6.13 5.95 -8.36
CA TYR A 73 -5.65 6.64 -7.18
C TYR A 73 -6.69 7.64 -6.70
N SER A 74 -6.95 7.68 -5.41
CA SER A 74 -7.81 8.67 -4.79
C SER A 74 -7.20 9.19 -3.49
N ASN A 75 -7.31 10.48 -3.26
CA ASN A 75 -6.99 11.13 -2.00
C ASN A 75 -8.26 11.53 -1.22
N GLU A 76 -9.41 11.11 -1.69
CA GLU A 76 -10.70 11.34 -1.05
C GLU A 76 -11.13 10.15 -0.20
N VAL A 77 -11.98 10.43 0.78
CA VAL A 77 -12.56 9.40 1.63
C VAL A 77 -13.28 8.36 0.77
N ALA A 78 -13.12 7.11 1.12
CA ALA A 78 -13.51 5.90 0.37
C ALA A 78 -14.94 5.82 -0.19
N HIS A 79 -15.76 6.84 -0.03
CA HIS A 79 -17.12 6.90 -0.55
C HIS A 79 -17.23 6.80 -2.08
N HIS A 80 -16.18 7.19 -2.81
CA HIS A 80 -16.19 7.15 -4.27
C HIS A 80 -15.69 5.82 -4.85
N LEU A 81 -15.10 4.95 -4.03
CA LEU A 81 -14.56 3.68 -4.48
C LEU A 81 -15.62 2.56 -4.56
N GLY A 82 -16.86 2.84 -4.17
CA GLY A 82 -18.03 1.97 -4.43
C GLY A 82 -18.05 0.62 -3.71
N VAL A 83 -17.12 0.36 -2.77
CA VAL A 83 -16.96 -0.98 -2.16
C VAL A 83 -17.14 -0.98 -0.64
N LEU A 84 -17.23 0.19 0.03
CA LEU A 84 -17.15 0.25 1.49
C LEU A 84 -18.22 1.10 2.15
N PRO A 85 -19.35 0.51 2.55
CA PRO A 85 -20.29 1.23 3.43
C PRO A 85 -19.86 1.30 4.90
N ALA A 86 -18.89 0.49 5.37
CA ALA A 86 -18.73 0.26 6.80
C ALA A 86 -17.46 0.82 7.46
N ILE A 87 -16.40 1.10 6.73
CA ILE A 87 -15.10 1.46 7.36
C ILE A 87 -15.01 2.96 7.67
N GLY A 88 -15.87 3.81 7.13
CA GLY A 88 -15.76 5.26 7.21
C GLY A 88 -16.09 5.88 8.57
N VAL A 89 -16.82 5.21 9.43
CA VAL A 89 -17.48 5.88 10.58
C VAL A 89 -16.55 6.05 11.79
N GLY A 90 -15.54 5.21 11.96
CA GLY A 90 -14.63 5.25 13.12
C GLY A 90 -13.39 6.13 12.93
N LEU A 91 -12.99 6.45 11.71
CA LEU A 91 -11.69 7.05 11.38
C LEU A 91 -11.73 8.55 11.03
N VAL A 92 -12.90 9.18 11.07
CA VAL A 92 -13.11 10.57 10.61
C VAL A 92 -12.51 11.62 11.56
N LYS A 93 -11.92 11.23 12.69
CA LYS A 93 -11.50 12.16 13.73
C LYS A 93 -10.20 12.92 13.48
N LYS A 94 -9.43 12.59 12.44
CA LYS A 94 -8.27 13.39 12.02
C LYS A 94 -8.36 13.66 10.52
N ARG A 95 -8.42 14.93 10.15
CA ARG A 95 -8.33 15.46 8.77
C ARG A 95 -6.97 15.16 8.12
N GLN A 96 -6.52 13.92 8.11
CA GLN A 96 -5.40 13.51 7.30
C GLN A 96 -5.96 13.03 5.97
N ARG A 97 -5.51 13.64 4.89
CA ARG A 97 -5.82 13.16 3.55
C ARG A 97 -5.24 11.75 3.44
N LYS A 98 -6.10 10.77 3.29
CA LYS A 98 -5.71 9.38 3.10
C LYS A 98 -5.52 9.13 1.61
N HIS A 99 -4.58 8.29 1.29
CA HIS A 99 -4.22 7.95 -0.07
C HIS A 99 -4.61 6.51 -0.33
N PHE A 100 -5.47 6.29 -1.32
CA PHE A 100 -5.97 4.96 -1.65
C PHE A 100 -5.61 4.59 -3.08
N PHE A 101 -5.27 3.33 -3.27
CA PHE A 101 -5.18 2.68 -4.57
C PHE A 101 -6.19 1.57 -4.66
N ARG A 102 -7.03 1.63 -5.68
CA ARG A 102 -7.88 0.54 -6.09
C ARG A 102 -7.28 -0.11 -7.33
N ILE A 103 -7.01 -1.40 -7.24
CA ILE A 103 -6.40 -2.18 -8.32
C ILE A 103 -7.35 -3.31 -8.68
N SER A 104 -7.73 -3.39 -9.96
CA SER A 104 -8.53 -4.49 -10.51
C SER A 104 -7.63 -5.35 -11.37
N PHE A 105 -7.65 -6.64 -11.16
CA PHE A 105 -6.79 -7.61 -11.85
C PHE A 105 -7.49 -8.96 -12.00
N ARG A 106 -6.98 -9.79 -12.90
CA ARG A 106 -7.42 -11.18 -13.04
C ARG A 106 -6.54 -12.10 -12.21
N ASP A 107 -7.16 -12.97 -11.44
CA ASP A 107 -6.45 -14.00 -10.68
C ASP A 107 -6.02 -15.19 -11.59
N GLU A 108 -5.46 -16.22 -10.98
CA GLU A 108 -5.02 -17.42 -11.71
C GLU A 108 -6.18 -18.16 -12.39
N LYS A 109 -7.38 -18.05 -11.85
CA LYS A 109 -8.60 -18.63 -12.41
C LYS A 109 -9.29 -17.71 -13.41
N ASN A 110 -8.64 -16.60 -13.79
CA ASN A 110 -9.17 -15.57 -14.68
C ASN A 110 -10.42 -14.85 -14.12
N VAL A 111 -10.62 -14.88 -12.81
CA VAL A 111 -11.70 -14.16 -12.13
C VAL A 111 -11.23 -12.75 -11.82
N LEU A 112 -12.10 -11.76 -12.06
CA LEU A 112 -11.81 -10.37 -11.76
C LEU A 112 -11.78 -10.17 -10.24
N GLN A 113 -10.66 -9.69 -9.74
CA GLN A 113 -10.45 -9.35 -8.34
C GLN A 113 -10.21 -7.85 -8.19
N VAL A 114 -10.56 -7.34 -7.04
CA VAL A 114 -10.31 -5.95 -6.65
C VAL A 114 -9.55 -5.94 -5.33
N ALA A 115 -8.46 -5.19 -5.26
CA ALA A 115 -7.74 -4.92 -4.03
C ALA A 115 -7.68 -3.41 -3.80
N ILE A 116 -7.93 -2.97 -2.59
CA ILE A 116 -7.88 -1.56 -2.19
C ILE A 116 -6.88 -1.41 -1.07
N PHE A 117 -5.89 -0.55 -1.28
CA PHE A 117 -4.82 -0.27 -0.34
C PHE A 117 -4.86 1.19 0.11
N GLU A 118 -4.76 1.40 1.42
CA GLU A 118 -4.37 2.70 1.98
C GLU A 118 -2.85 2.75 2.04
N VAL A 119 -2.25 3.75 1.41
CA VAL A 119 -0.79 3.88 1.30
C VAL A 119 -0.30 5.16 1.99
N PRO A 120 0.95 5.18 2.48
CA PRO A 120 1.52 6.37 3.10
C PRO A 120 1.68 7.52 2.10
N LYS A 121 1.67 8.74 2.59
CA LYS A 121 1.66 10.00 1.83
C LYS A 121 2.73 10.10 0.73
N HIS A 122 3.88 9.51 0.93
CA HIS A 122 5.01 9.60 -0.02
C HIS A 122 4.99 8.53 -1.12
N MET A 123 4.17 7.48 -0.97
CA MET A 123 4.14 6.34 -1.89
C MET A 123 3.37 6.58 -3.21
N PRO A 124 2.30 7.40 -3.26
CA PRO A 124 1.44 7.47 -4.44
C PRO A 124 2.16 7.80 -5.74
N GLN A 125 3.07 8.75 -5.74
CA GLN A 125 3.78 9.15 -6.96
C GLN A 125 4.66 8.02 -7.50
N THR A 126 5.41 7.37 -6.62
CA THR A 126 6.30 6.26 -7.00
C THR A 126 5.49 5.07 -7.49
N LEU A 127 4.42 4.72 -6.77
CA LEU A 127 3.56 3.60 -7.16
C LEU A 127 2.86 3.86 -8.50
N LEU A 128 2.36 5.08 -8.72
CA LEU A 128 1.77 5.47 -10.01
C LEU A 128 2.78 5.35 -11.15
N ALA A 129 4.01 5.83 -10.95
CA ALA A 129 5.05 5.76 -11.97
C ALA A 129 5.36 4.30 -12.33
N VAL A 130 5.45 3.43 -11.35
CA VAL A 130 5.67 1.99 -11.57
C VAL A 130 4.50 1.34 -12.31
N LEU A 131 3.27 1.63 -11.89
CA LEU A 131 2.07 1.08 -12.53
C LEU A 131 1.92 1.57 -13.97
N GLN A 132 2.20 2.84 -14.24
CA GLN A 132 2.19 3.40 -15.60
C GLN A 132 3.23 2.73 -16.52
N LEU A 133 4.38 2.41 -15.96
CA LEU A 133 5.46 1.76 -16.73
C LEU A 133 5.18 0.28 -16.97
N ARG A 134 4.71 -0.46 -15.95
CA ARG A 134 4.62 -1.92 -15.96
C ARG A 134 3.23 -2.46 -16.28
N ALA A 135 2.20 -1.65 -16.07
CA ALA A 135 0.81 -1.98 -16.35
C ALA A 135 0.09 -0.84 -17.11
N PRO A 136 0.62 -0.37 -18.24
CA PRO A 136 0.06 0.79 -18.96
C PRO A 136 -1.39 0.57 -19.40
N GLN A 137 -1.80 -0.67 -19.64
CA GLN A 137 -3.17 -1.03 -20.00
C GLN A 137 -4.18 -0.73 -18.89
N GLY A 138 -3.73 -0.67 -17.64
CA GLY A 138 -4.57 -0.41 -16.47
C GLY A 138 -4.89 1.07 -16.23
N CYS A 139 -4.28 1.97 -16.98
CA CYS A 139 -4.48 3.40 -16.81
C CYS A 139 -5.76 3.87 -17.48
N LYS A 140 -6.83 4.00 -16.71
CA LYS A 140 -8.15 4.42 -17.20
C LYS A 140 -8.62 5.78 -16.66
N GLN A 141 -7.83 6.42 -15.80
CA GLN A 141 -8.20 7.73 -15.26
C GLN A 141 -7.87 8.87 -16.23
N PRO A 142 -8.86 9.68 -16.65
CA PRO A 142 -8.64 10.76 -17.61
C PRO A 142 -7.72 11.87 -17.06
N ASN A 143 -7.60 12.01 -15.76
CA ASN A 143 -6.80 13.04 -15.09
C ASN A 143 -5.34 12.59 -14.80
N LEU A 144 -5.05 11.31 -14.91
CA LEU A 144 -3.70 10.80 -14.89
C LEU A 144 -3.15 10.86 -16.30
N ARG A 145 -2.04 11.57 -16.50
CA ARG A 145 -1.28 11.53 -17.75
C ARG A 145 -0.71 10.12 -17.91
N CYS A 146 -1.55 9.22 -18.39
CA CYS A 146 -1.10 7.90 -18.79
C CYS A 146 -0.17 8.10 -19.99
N VAL A 147 1.10 7.88 -19.80
CA VAL A 147 2.07 7.89 -20.89
C VAL A 147 1.70 6.73 -21.80
N LYS A 148 1.13 7.05 -22.97
CA LYS A 148 1.06 6.07 -24.07
C LYS A 148 2.50 5.76 -24.44
N VAL A 149 2.99 4.63 -23.99
CA VAL A 149 4.20 4.04 -24.58
C VAL A 149 3.77 3.52 -25.94
N GLY A 150 4.15 4.28 -26.94
CA GLY A 150 4.00 3.88 -28.35
C GLY A 150 4.95 2.75 -28.69
#